data_57fb7303ac1389cc48bb273225a754ca
#
_entry.id   57fb7303ac1389cc48bb273225a754ca
#
_cell.length_a   1.000
_cell.length_b   1.000
_cell.length_c   1.000
_cell.angle_alpha   90.00
_cell.angle_beta   90.00
_cell.angle_gamma   90.00
#
_symmetry.space_group_name_H-M   'P 1'
#
loop_
_entity.id
_entity.type
_entity.pdbx_description
1 polymer ?
#
loop_
_entity_poly.entity_id
_entity_poly.type
_entity_poly.pdbx_seq_one_letter_code
_entity_poly.pdbx_strand_id
1 'polypeptide(L)'
;MNALYDRDSNPEKLEGKTIAIVGYGSQGRAHARNLRDSGQHVIAALRPNSPSRRLADEDGVPHDSVEHAVARADIVMILAPDEEQPAIFMRQIMPHLRSGSYLAFAHGFGIHFGTIVPPPDINVFMVAPKGPGRLVRTEYEAGRGVPCLIAVAADPAGDTRDVALAYAVAIGGGRAGILETTFKEECETDLFGEQAVLCGGLSALVTAGFETLTDAGYSPEMAYFECLHEVKLIVDLMYERGIEGMRDSISNTAKYGDYTRGERIVTDETRATMREILKEIQAGQFAQEWVAEHAAGKPRFVEFRKKHAAHPIEAVGKKLRNLMPWMRTNDTRPEPVEASGTADHGFRMM
;
A
#
# COMPACT_ATOMS: atom_id res chain seq x y z
N MET A 1 -9.50 17.76 13.39
CA MET A 1 -9.12 16.36 13.59
C MET A 1 -7.95 16.36 14.57
N ASN A 2 -8.02 15.60 15.68
CA ASN A 2 -6.94 15.56 16.67
C ASN A 2 -6.04 14.37 16.37
N ALA A 3 -4.73 14.60 16.28
CA ALA A 3 -3.77 13.51 16.12
C ALA A 3 -3.52 12.84 17.48
N LEU A 4 -3.47 11.49 17.47
CA LEU A 4 -3.12 10.65 18.60
C LEU A 4 -1.67 10.21 18.47
N TYR A 5 -1.02 10.02 19.62
CA TYR A 5 0.40 9.67 19.73
C TYR A 5 0.61 8.51 20.68
N ASP A 6 1.84 8.05 20.87
CA ASP A 6 2.19 6.93 21.78
C ASP A 6 1.57 7.09 23.17
N ARG A 7 1.54 8.32 23.72
CA ARG A 7 0.98 8.64 25.04
C ARG A 7 -0.54 8.45 25.16
N ASP A 8 -1.25 8.42 24.03
CA ASP A 8 -2.71 8.34 23.98
C ASP A 8 -3.18 6.88 23.89
N SER A 9 -2.25 5.94 23.79
CA SER A 9 -2.49 4.50 23.67
C SER A 9 -2.30 3.77 25.00
N ASN A 10 -3.07 2.71 25.20
CA ASN A 10 -2.83 1.72 26.23
C ASN A 10 -2.19 0.45 25.61
N PRO A 11 -0.86 0.23 25.78
CA PRO A 11 -0.18 -0.92 25.21
C PRO A 11 -0.65 -2.26 25.78
N GLU A 12 -1.27 -2.30 26.99
CA GLU A 12 -1.84 -3.49 27.62
C GLU A 12 -2.94 -4.13 26.76
N LYS A 13 -3.56 -3.37 25.85
CA LYS A 13 -4.55 -3.88 24.90
C LYS A 13 -4.01 -4.95 23.94
N LEU A 14 -2.70 -5.00 23.75
CA LEU A 14 -2.01 -6.06 22.99
C LEU A 14 -1.32 -7.10 23.86
N GLU A 15 -1.24 -6.89 25.16
CA GLU A 15 -0.54 -7.80 26.08
C GLU A 15 -1.16 -9.19 26.04
N GLY A 16 -0.31 -10.21 25.87
CA GLY A 16 -0.72 -11.62 25.81
C GLY A 16 -1.47 -12.02 24.53
N LYS A 17 -1.75 -11.10 23.63
CA LYS A 17 -2.42 -11.40 22.35
C LYS A 17 -1.46 -11.93 21.30
N THR A 18 -1.89 -12.95 20.59
CA THR A 18 -1.21 -13.46 19.40
C THR A 18 -1.75 -12.77 18.15
N ILE A 19 -0.85 -12.24 17.32
CA ILE A 19 -1.18 -11.51 16.09
C ILE A 19 -0.76 -12.36 14.88
N ALA A 20 -1.71 -12.79 14.06
CA ALA A 20 -1.45 -13.44 12.79
C ALA A 20 -1.41 -12.40 11.66
N ILE A 21 -0.31 -12.37 10.91
CA ILE A 21 -0.15 -11.52 9.71
C ILE A 21 -0.35 -12.38 8.47
N VAL A 22 -1.49 -12.23 7.80
CA VAL A 22 -1.84 -12.96 6.58
C VAL A 22 -1.27 -12.24 5.37
N GLY A 23 -0.21 -12.80 4.78
CA GLY A 23 0.59 -12.16 3.74
C GLY A 23 1.88 -11.54 4.29
N TYR A 24 2.98 -11.69 3.53
CA TYR A 24 4.32 -11.23 3.94
C TYR A 24 4.99 -10.45 2.80
N GLY A 25 4.18 -9.60 2.14
CA GLY A 25 4.62 -8.60 1.18
C GLY A 25 5.24 -7.37 1.86
N SER A 26 5.30 -6.25 1.17
CA SER A 26 5.92 -5.02 1.69
C SER A 26 5.35 -4.58 3.04
N GLN A 27 4.01 -4.47 3.15
CA GLN A 27 3.35 -4.10 4.40
C GLN A 27 3.42 -5.22 5.44
N GLY A 28 3.10 -6.47 5.06
CA GLY A 28 3.07 -7.60 6.00
C GLY A 28 4.41 -7.84 6.68
N ARG A 29 5.50 -7.76 5.93
CA ARG A 29 6.86 -7.86 6.46
C ARG A 29 7.20 -6.71 7.42
N ALA A 30 6.82 -5.47 7.08
CA ALA A 30 7.06 -4.31 7.93
C ALA A 30 6.26 -4.41 9.25
N HIS A 31 4.96 -4.69 9.17
CA HIS A 31 4.11 -4.86 10.35
C HIS A 31 4.64 -5.98 11.25
N ALA A 32 4.91 -7.17 10.70
CA ALA A 32 5.38 -8.30 11.49
C ALA A 32 6.69 -7.99 12.24
N ARG A 33 7.65 -7.37 11.57
CA ARG A 33 8.94 -7.01 12.19
C ARG A 33 8.77 -5.91 13.24
N ASN A 34 8.00 -4.86 12.97
CA ASN A 34 7.79 -3.76 13.90
C ASN A 34 7.04 -4.23 15.16
N LEU A 35 5.98 -5.04 15.00
CA LEU A 35 5.25 -5.65 16.11
C LEU A 35 6.16 -6.53 16.98
N ARG A 36 6.95 -7.42 16.36
CA ARG A 36 7.92 -8.25 17.09
C ARG A 36 8.91 -7.40 17.87
N ASP A 37 9.49 -6.38 17.23
CA ASP A 37 10.48 -5.49 17.86
C ASP A 37 9.85 -4.62 18.96
N SER A 38 8.51 -4.47 18.96
CA SER A 38 7.71 -3.88 20.04
C SER A 38 7.28 -4.89 21.10
N GLY A 39 7.81 -6.13 21.07
CA GLY A 39 7.55 -7.15 22.06
C GLY A 39 6.24 -7.94 21.88
N GLN A 40 5.57 -7.84 20.72
CA GLN A 40 4.32 -8.55 20.49
C GLN A 40 4.55 -9.98 19.97
N HIS A 41 3.61 -10.88 20.27
CA HIS A 41 3.59 -12.25 19.75
C HIS A 41 3.03 -12.27 18.33
N VAL A 42 3.90 -12.45 17.33
CA VAL A 42 3.55 -12.40 15.91
C VAL A 42 3.78 -13.74 15.24
N ILE A 43 2.86 -14.16 14.37
CA ILE A 43 2.96 -15.32 13.49
C ILE A 43 2.68 -14.87 12.05
N ALA A 44 3.61 -15.10 11.14
CA ALA A 44 3.36 -14.90 9.70
C ALA A 44 2.53 -16.09 9.17
N ALA A 45 1.31 -15.79 8.72
CA ALA A 45 0.36 -16.78 8.20
C ALA A 45 0.56 -16.92 6.68
N LEU A 46 1.19 -18.01 6.24
CA LEU A 46 1.71 -18.15 4.89
C LEU A 46 1.34 -19.51 4.27
N ARG A 47 1.02 -19.50 2.98
CA ARG A 47 0.82 -20.75 2.21
C ARG A 47 2.05 -21.68 2.34
N PRO A 48 1.87 -23.01 2.31
CA PRO A 48 2.97 -23.97 2.49
C PRO A 48 4.17 -23.71 1.55
N ASN A 49 3.90 -23.36 0.29
CA ASN A 49 4.92 -23.14 -0.75
C ASN A 49 5.22 -21.65 -0.99
N SER A 50 4.91 -20.77 -0.06
CA SER A 50 5.19 -19.34 -0.21
C SER A 50 6.70 -19.06 -0.15
N PRO A 51 7.28 -18.35 -1.13
CA PRO A 51 8.69 -17.93 -1.06
C PRO A 51 8.95 -17.00 0.13
N SER A 52 7.91 -16.36 0.66
CA SER A 52 8.01 -15.47 1.82
C SER A 52 8.31 -16.20 3.12
N ARG A 53 8.21 -17.54 3.19
CA ARG A 53 8.62 -18.30 4.37
C ARG A 53 10.10 -18.12 4.66
N ARG A 54 10.94 -18.19 3.62
CA ARG A 54 12.37 -17.90 3.75
C ARG A 54 12.63 -16.50 4.30
N LEU A 55 11.88 -15.49 3.83
CA LEU A 55 12.01 -14.12 4.34
C LEU A 55 11.59 -14.01 5.81
N ALA A 56 10.55 -14.74 6.23
CA ALA A 56 10.12 -14.79 7.62
C ALA A 56 11.19 -15.44 8.51
N ASP A 57 11.83 -16.53 8.04
CA ASP A 57 12.96 -17.19 8.75
C ASP A 57 14.15 -16.22 8.89
N GLU A 58 14.55 -15.54 7.81
CA GLU A 58 15.62 -14.54 7.81
C GLU A 58 15.32 -13.37 8.78
N ASP A 59 14.06 -12.96 8.87
CA ASP A 59 13.61 -11.91 9.79
C ASP A 59 13.41 -12.43 11.23
N GLY A 60 13.52 -13.74 11.49
CA GLY A 60 13.25 -14.34 12.80
C GLY A 60 11.78 -14.22 13.23
N VAL A 61 10.84 -14.20 12.28
CA VAL A 61 9.39 -14.18 12.54
C VAL A 61 8.85 -15.61 12.39
N PRO A 62 8.27 -16.21 13.44
CA PRO A 62 7.62 -17.50 13.34
C PRO A 62 6.55 -17.52 12.25
N HIS A 63 6.43 -18.60 11.50
CA HIS A 63 5.40 -18.73 10.48
C HIS A 63 4.68 -20.08 10.55
N ASP A 64 3.44 -20.10 10.08
CA ASP A 64 2.60 -21.31 10.00
C ASP A 64 1.69 -21.23 8.75
N SER A 65 0.85 -22.26 8.53
CA SER A 65 -0.23 -22.14 7.55
C SER A 65 -1.25 -21.07 8.01
N VAL A 66 -2.03 -20.54 7.06
CA VAL A 66 -3.02 -19.52 7.38
C VAL A 66 -4.03 -20.05 8.39
N GLU A 67 -4.51 -21.27 8.19
CA GLU A 67 -5.51 -21.94 9.03
C GLU A 67 -5.00 -22.10 10.46
N HIS A 68 -3.80 -22.62 10.64
CA HIS A 68 -3.21 -22.85 11.96
C HIS A 68 -2.85 -21.54 12.70
N ALA A 69 -2.37 -20.54 11.96
CA ALA A 69 -2.06 -19.24 12.55
C ALA A 69 -3.34 -18.54 13.00
N VAL A 70 -4.40 -18.51 12.16
CA VAL A 70 -5.70 -17.90 12.48
C VAL A 70 -6.36 -18.58 13.69
N ALA A 71 -6.36 -19.91 13.74
CA ALA A 71 -6.96 -20.65 14.86
C ALA A 71 -6.35 -20.29 16.22
N ARG A 72 -5.11 -19.81 16.26
CA ARG A 72 -4.39 -19.43 17.51
C ARG A 72 -4.37 -17.91 17.75
N ALA A 73 -4.70 -17.11 16.73
CA ALA A 73 -4.59 -15.67 16.82
C ALA A 73 -5.77 -15.03 17.57
N ASP A 74 -5.49 -13.99 18.32
CA ASP A 74 -6.48 -13.07 18.87
C ASP A 74 -6.76 -11.94 17.88
N ILE A 75 -5.74 -11.55 17.10
CA ILE A 75 -5.83 -10.53 16.04
C ILE A 75 -5.36 -11.15 14.72
N VAL A 76 -6.16 -11.06 13.69
CA VAL A 76 -5.82 -11.50 12.32
C VAL A 76 -5.74 -10.28 11.43
N MET A 77 -4.53 -9.87 11.07
CA MET A 77 -4.26 -8.75 10.16
C MET A 77 -4.09 -9.27 8.73
N ILE A 78 -4.97 -8.87 7.82
CA ILE A 78 -4.93 -9.29 6.40
C ILE A 78 -4.14 -8.26 5.59
N LEU A 79 -2.97 -8.68 5.07
CA LEU A 79 -2.04 -7.89 4.26
C LEU A 79 -1.68 -8.62 2.95
N ALA A 80 -2.53 -9.54 2.52
CA ALA A 80 -2.51 -10.11 1.18
C ALA A 80 -3.04 -9.07 0.16
N PRO A 81 -2.79 -9.23 -1.16
CA PRO A 81 -3.37 -8.38 -2.19
C PRO A 81 -4.91 -8.35 -2.11
N ASP A 82 -5.51 -7.16 -2.29
CA ASP A 82 -6.95 -6.94 -2.07
C ASP A 82 -7.83 -7.88 -2.88
N GLU A 83 -7.44 -8.14 -4.12
CA GLU A 83 -8.16 -9.04 -5.03
C GLU A 83 -8.10 -10.52 -4.60
N GLU A 84 -7.12 -10.91 -3.80
CA GLU A 84 -6.98 -12.28 -3.27
C GLU A 84 -7.66 -12.44 -1.90
N GLN A 85 -7.83 -11.34 -1.16
CA GLN A 85 -8.35 -11.36 0.22
C GLN A 85 -9.70 -12.06 0.36
N PRO A 86 -10.71 -11.83 -0.52
CA PRO A 86 -12.01 -12.49 -0.37
C PRO A 86 -11.92 -14.03 -0.42
N ALA A 87 -11.10 -14.56 -1.32
CA ALA A 87 -10.90 -16.01 -1.44
C ALA A 87 -10.14 -16.59 -0.25
N ILE A 88 -9.12 -15.90 0.23
CA ILE A 88 -8.35 -16.28 1.43
C ILE A 88 -9.26 -16.22 2.66
N PHE A 89 -10.03 -15.14 2.81
CA PHE A 89 -10.96 -14.97 3.93
C PHE A 89 -11.96 -16.13 3.99
N MET A 90 -12.68 -16.39 2.90
CA MET A 90 -13.72 -17.42 2.87
C MET A 90 -13.19 -18.85 3.08
N ARG A 91 -12.00 -19.15 2.56
CA ARG A 91 -11.49 -20.54 2.55
C ARG A 91 -10.58 -20.86 3.72
N GLN A 92 -9.78 -19.89 4.20
CA GLN A 92 -8.68 -20.16 5.12
C GLN A 92 -8.80 -19.37 6.44
N ILE A 93 -9.52 -18.23 6.46
CA ILE A 93 -9.64 -17.40 7.68
C ILE A 93 -10.97 -17.67 8.37
N MET A 94 -12.08 -17.43 7.70
CA MET A 94 -13.43 -17.49 8.30
C MET A 94 -13.72 -18.82 9.02
N PRO A 95 -13.36 -20.02 8.47
CA PRO A 95 -13.63 -21.29 9.15
C PRO A 95 -12.83 -21.51 10.46
N HIS A 96 -11.77 -20.75 10.66
CA HIS A 96 -10.85 -20.87 11.79
C HIS A 96 -10.86 -19.65 12.71
N LEU A 97 -11.64 -18.61 12.36
CA LEU A 97 -11.74 -17.37 13.13
C LEU A 97 -12.52 -17.63 14.44
N ARG A 98 -11.92 -17.26 15.55
CA ARG A 98 -12.55 -17.46 16.87
C ARG A 98 -13.55 -16.34 17.17
N SER A 99 -14.70 -16.69 17.75
CA SER A 99 -15.66 -15.70 18.25
C SER A 99 -14.97 -14.69 19.19
N GLY A 100 -15.27 -13.41 19.02
CA GLY A 100 -14.69 -12.33 19.81
C GLY A 100 -13.27 -11.92 19.38
N SER A 101 -12.66 -12.59 18.39
CA SER A 101 -11.36 -12.17 17.85
C SER A 101 -11.46 -10.89 17.04
N TYR A 102 -10.29 -10.33 16.69
CA TYR A 102 -10.18 -9.10 15.92
C TYR A 102 -9.71 -9.41 14.49
N LEU A 103 -10.46 -8.93 13.50
CA LEU A 103 -10.07 -8.94 12.10
C LEU A 103 -9.60 -7.55 11.70
N ALA A 104 -8.40 -7.45 11.17
CA ALA A 104 -7.74 -6.19 10.89
C ALA A 104 -7.29 -6.07 9.44
N PHE A 105 -7.25 -4.84 8.95
CA PHE A 105 -6.88 -4.48 7.58
C PHE A 105 -5.94 -3.29 7.58
N ALA A 106 -5.16 -3.10 6.50
CA ALA A 106 -4.38 -1.88 6.28
C ALA A 106 -4.96 -0.99 5.17
N HIS A 107 -6.05 -1.40 4.54
CA HIS A 107 -6.81 -0.67 3.53
C HIS A 107 -8.29 -1.03 3.61
N GLY A 108 -9.16 -0.07 3.31
CA GLY A 108 -10.60 -0.21 3.49
C GLY A 108 -11.33 -1.07 2.46
N PHE A 109 -10.68 -1.51 1.39
CA PHE A 109 -11.30 -2.09 0.18
C PHE A 109 -12.28 -3.23 0.47
N GLY A 110 -11.84 -4.28 1.15
CA GLY A 110 -12.63 -5.49 1.39
C GLY A 110 -13.92 -5.23 2.17
N ILE A 111 -13.86 -4.38 3.17
CA ILE A 111 -15.00 -4.03 4.04
C ILE A 111 -15.90 -2.98 3.38
N HIS A 112 -15.31 -1.91 2.81
CA HIS A 112 -16.08 -0.81 2.21
C HIS A 112 -16.90 -1.29 1.00
N PHE A 113 -16.31 -2.08 0.12
CA PHE A 113 -17.03 -2.62 -1.06
C PHE A 113 -17.76 -3.94 -0.79
N GLY A 114 -17.76 -4.43 0.44
CA GLY A 114 -18.51 -5.64 0.84
C GLY A 114 -18.00 -6.93 0.23
N THR A 115 -16.76 -6.98 -0.24
CA THR A 115 -16.13 -8.22 -0.75
C THR A 115 -15.73 -9.17 0.38
N ILE A 116 -15.61 -8.65 1.59
CA ILE A 116 -15.42 -9.39 2.84
C ILE A 116 -16.52 -8.97 3.82
N VAL A 117 -17.28 -9.96 4.30
CA VAL A 117 -18.36 -9.77 5.29
C VAL A 117 -18.03 -10.63 6.52
N PRO A 118 -17.44 -10.03 7.57
CA PRO A 118 -17.12 -10.74 8.80
C PRO A 118 -18.39 -11.17 9.56
N PRO A 119 -18.34 -12.27 10.35
CA PRO A 119 -19.40 -12.62 11.29
C PRO A 119 -19.69 -11.50 12.31
N PRO A 120 -20.92 -11.39 12.84
CA PRO A 120 -21.32 -10.26 13.68
C PRO A 120 -20.65 -10.22 15.07
N ASP A 121 -20.06 -11.31 15.50
CA ASP A 121 -19.31 -11.46 16.76
C ASP A 121 -17.82 -11.17 16.63
N ILE A 122 -17.37 -10.72 15.44
CA ILE A 122 -15.97 -10.38 15.17
C ILE A 122 -15.77 -8.86 15.25
N ASN A 123 -14.74 -8.45 15.98
CA ASN A 123 -14.28 -7.06 16.01
C ASN A 123 -13.54 -6.73 14.71
N VAL A 124 -13.83 -5.59 14.09
CA VAL A 124 -13.24 -5.23 12.80
C VAL A 124 -12.62 -3.84 12.85
N PHE A 125 -11.33 -3.76 12.59
CA PHE A 125 -10.63 -2.48 12.54
C PHE A 125 -9.65 -2.37 11.37
N MET A 126 -9.20 -1.17 11.13
CA MET A 126 -8.17 -0.85 10.15
C MET A 126 -7.04 -0.08 10.82
N VAL A 127 -5.80 -0.38 10.41
CA VAL A 127 -4.61 0.44 10.67
C VAL A 127 -3.87 0.61 9.35
N ALA A 128 -4.00 1.79 8.76
CA ALA A 128 -3.47 2.12 7.43
C ALA A 128 -2.29 3.10 7.54
N PRO A 129 -1.02 2.63 7.52
CA PRO A 129 0.14 3.51 7.42
C PRO A 129 0.12 4.25 6.07
N LYS A 130 0.29 5.58 6.08
CA LYS A 130 0.32 6.40 4.87
C LYS A 130 1.72 6.47 4.28
N GLY A 131 2.17 5.32 3.80
CA GLY A 131 3.45 5.14 3.12
C GLY A 131 3.75 3.68 2.77
N PRO A 132 4.67 3.45 1.83
CA PRO A 132 5.09 2.09 1.45
C PRO A 132 5.64 1.30 2.64
N GLY A 133 5.39 -0.02 2.69
CA GLY A 133 5.83 -0.86 3.80
C GLY A 133 7.33 -0.80 4.09
N ARG A 134 8.18 -0.62 3.05
CA ARG A 134 9.60 -0.38 3.24
C ARG A 134 9.85 0.87 4.12
N LEU A 135 9.13 1.96 3.86
CA LEU A 135 9.27 3.18 4.63
C LEU A 135 8.76 2.99 6.07
N VAL A 136 7.63 2.27 6.25
CA VAL A 136 7.11 1.91 7.58
C VAL A 136 8.19 1.21 8.41
N ARG A 137 9.00 0.33 7.79
CA ARG A 137 10.10 -0.35 8.49
C ARG A 137 11.30 0.55 8.75
N THR A 138 11.79 1.26 7.73
CA THR A 138 13.01 2.08 7.86
C THR A 138 12.81 3.25 8.82
N GLU A 139 11.64 3.88 8.83
CA GLU A 139 11.33 4.94 9.79
C GLU A 139 11.23 4.40 11.21
N TYR A 140 10.64 3.21 11.39
CA TYR A 140 10.60 2.55 12.69
C TYR A 140 12.01 2.26 13.23
N GLU A 141 12.89 1.68 12.42
CA GLU A 141 14.29 1.40 12.78
C GLU A 141 15.09 2.67 13.13
N ALA A 142 14.74 3.78 12.49
CA ALA A 142 15.33 5.08 12.76
C ALA A 142 14.75 5.80 14.00
N GLY A 143 13.85 5.14 14.77
CA GLY A 143 13.17 5.74 15.92
C GLY A 143 12.07 6.75 15.56
N ARG A 144 11.75 6.88 14.27
CA ARG A 144 10.65 7.68 13.73
C ARG A 144 9.44 6.80 13.43
N GLY A 145 8.46 7.30 12.68
CA GLY A 145 7.28 6.57 12.25
C GLY A 145 6.69 7.12 10.97
N VAL A 146 5.74 6.40 10.42
CA VAL A 146 4.89 6.84 9.32
C VAL A 146 3.50 7.16 9.89
N PRO A 147 2.87 8.29 9.53
CA PRO A 147 1.51 8.57 9.98
C PRO A 147 0.56 7.43 9.63
N CYS A 148 -0.35 7.11 10.55
CA CYS A 148 -1.31 6.04 10.38
C CYS A 148 -2.74 6.57 10.48
N LEU A 149 -3.65 5.94 9.75
CA LEU A 149 -5.08 6.08 9.97
C LEU A 149 -5.60 4.87 10.73
N ILE A 150 -6.56 5.07 11.63
CA ILE A 150 -7.31 3.99 12.28
C ILE A 150 -8.80 4.17 12.04
N ALA A 151 -9.51 3.05 11.87
CA ALA A 151 -10.97 3.03 11.75
C ALA A 151 -11.54 1.76 12.38
N VAL A 152 -12.78 1.84 12.84
CA VAL A 152 -13.53 0.70 13.39
C VAL A 152 -14.76 0.48 12.52
N ALA A 153 -14.98 -0.76 12.06
CA ALA A 153 -16.18 -1.16 11.32
C ALA A 153 -17.16 -1.97 12.19
N ALA A 154 -16.65 -2.76 13.16
CA ALA A 154 -17.47 -3.52 14.11
C ALA A 154 -16.77 -3.60 15.47
N ASP A 155 -17.55 -3.45 16.55
CA ASP A 155 -17.02 -3.39 17.92
C ASP A 155 -17.91 -4.14 18.94
N PRO A 156 -18.13 -5.45 18.76
CA PRO A 156 -18.89 -6.23 19.74
C PRO A 156 -18.21 -6.33 21.12
N ALA A 157 -16.89 -6.21 21.20
CA ALA A 157 -16.14 -6.23 22.47
C ALA A 157 -16.16 -4.89 23.21
N GLY A 158 -16.43 -3.77 22.52
CA GLY A 158 -16.44 -2.42 23.12
C GLY A 158 -15.07 -1.80 23.33
N ASP A 159 -14.01 -2.43 22.80
CA ASP A 159 -12.62 -1.93 22.94
C ASP A 159 -11.79 -1.96 21.63
N THR A 160 -12.45 -2.20 20.50
CA THR A 160 -11.79 -2.36 19.20
C THR A 160 -10.97 -1.13 18.80
N ARG A 161 -11.44 0.07 19.14
CA ARG A 161 -10.72 1.32 18.91
C ARG A 161 -9.38 1.34 19.66
N ASP A 162 -9.38 0.93 20.91
CA ASP A 162 -8.18 0.95 21.74
C ASP A 162 -7.17 -0.10 21.27
N VAL A 163 -7.65 -1.26 20.83
CA VAL A 163 -6.80 -2.31 20.19
C VAL A 163 -6.20 -1.78 18.88
N ALA A 164 -6.98 -1.11 18.04
CA ALA A 164 -6.48 -0.51 16.80
C ALA A 164 -5.40 0.55 17.07
N LEU A 165 -5.61 1.41 18.07
CA LEU A 165 -4.65 2.42 18.47
C LEU A 165 -3.36 1.78 19.01
N ALA A 166 -3.47 0.78 19.88
CA ALA A 166 -2.32 0.05 20.40
C ALA A 166 -1.51 -0.64 19.29
N TYR A 167 -2.20 -1.23 18.32
CA TYR A 167 -1.56 -1.83 17.14
C TYR A 167 -0.83 -0.77 16.30
N ALA A 168 -1.47 0.38 16.01
CA ALA A 168 -0.85 1.47 15.25
C ALA A 168 0.40 2.01 15.94
N VAL A 169 0.37 2.15 17.26
CA VAL A 169 1.54 2.53 18.08
C VAL A 169 2.63 1.47 18.00
N ALA A 170 2.29 0.19 18.14
CA ALA A 170 3.26 -0.91 18.10
C ALA A 170 3.99 -1.03 16.75
N ILE A 171 3.39 -0.58 15.64
CA ILE A 171 4.10 -0.50 14.34
C ILE A 171 4.85 0.82 14.12
N GLY A 172 4.79 1.77 15.09
CA GLY A 172 5.52 3.03 15.08
C GLY A 172 4.71 4.26 14.65
N GLY A 173 3.42 4.11 14.36
CA GLY A 173 2.55 5.21 13.89
C GLY A 173 2.41 6.34 14.89
N GLY A 174 2.39 6.02 16.20
CA GLY A 174 2.25 7.03 17.27
C GLY A 174 3.41 8.01 17.40
N ARG A 175 4.56 7.71 16.79
CA ARG A 175 5.71 8.64 16.72
C ARG A 175 5.51 9.75 15.69
N ALA A 176 4.67 9.51 14.68
CA ALA A 176 4.38 10.45 13.59
C ALA A 176 3.00 11.10 13.72
N GLY A 177 2.07 10.39 14.35
CA GLY A 177 0.68 10.79 14.53
C GLY A 177 -0.31 9.81 13.90
N ILE A 178 -1.39 9.54 14.62
CA ILE A 178 -2.47 8.64 14.22
C ILE A 178 -3.75 9.47 14.14
N LEU A 179 -4.50 9.32 13.04
CA LEU A 179 -5.78 9.99 12.83
C LEU A 179 -6.90 8.96 12.77
N GLU A 180 -8.04 9.30 13.36
CA GLU A 180 -9.25 8.49 13.24
C GLU A 180 -10.01 8.85 11.97
N THR A 181 -10.50 7.83 11.27
CA THR A 181 -11.26 7.95 10.03
C THR A 181 -12.33 6.85 9.93
N THR A 182 -12.86 6.60 8.75
CA THR A 182 -13.75 5.48 8.43
C THR A 182 -13.15 4.62 7.33
N PHE A 183 -13.58 3.35 7.24
CA PHE A 183 -13.21 2.48 6.13
C PHE A 183 -13.56 3.08 4.76
N LYS A 184 -14.70 3.78 4.69
CA LYS A 184 -15.14 4.48 3.48
C LYS A 184 -14.19 5.60 3.11
N GLU A 185 -13.92 6.53 4.04
CA GLU A 185 -13.10 7.71 3.77
C GLU A 185 -11.68 7.31 3.39
N GLU A 186 -11.08 6.38 4.15
CA GLU A 186 -9.74 5.88 3.83
C GLU A 186 -9.69 5.24 2.45
N CYS A 187 -10.60 4.31 2.16
CA CYS A 187 -10.62 3.58 0.89
C CYS A 187 -10.82 4.50 -0.32
N GLU A 188 -11.82 5.39 -0.27
CA GLU A 188 -12.12 6.28 -1.39
C GLU A 188 -11.01 7.29 -1.64
N THR A 189 -10.42 7.85 -0.58
CA THR A 189 -9.34 8.84 -0.72
C THR A 189 -8.01 8.21 -1.12
N ASP A 190 -7.71 7.02 -0.64
CA ASP A 190 -6.49 6.28 -1.00
C ASP A 190 -6.52 5.87 -2.48
N LEU A 191 -7.60 5.22 -2.92
CA LEU A 191 -7.80 4.86 -4.34
C LEU A 191 -7.76 6.08 -5.26
N PHE A 192 -8.40 7.18 -4.86
CA PHE A 192 -8.33 8.42 -5.64
C PHE A 192 -6.90 8.98 -5.71
N GLY A 193 -6.23 9.04 -4.57
CA GLY A 193 -4.84 9.51 -4.48
C GLY A 193 -3.89 8.71 -5.37
N GLU A 194 -3.99 7.38 -5.34
CA GLU A 194 -3.18 6.49 -6.17
C GLU A 194 -3.47 6.66 -7.67
N GLN A 195 -4.74 6.73 -8.06
CA GLN A 195 -5.14 6.80 -9.47
C GLN A 195 -4.89 8.18 -10.08
N ALA A 196 -5.32 9.23 -9.40
CA ALA A 196 -5.34 10.57 -9.97
C ALA A 196 -4.04 11.36 -9.75
N VAL A 197 -3.26 11.05 -8.70
CA VAL A 197 -2.10 11.88 -8.30
C VAL A 197 -0.83 11.06 -8.14
N LEU A 198 -0.77 10.15 -7.14
CA LEU A 198 0.48 9.58 -6.63
C LEU A 198 1.13 8.59 -7.61
N CYS A 199 0.33 7.76 -8.26
CA CYS A 199 0.81 6.74 -9.19
C CYS A 199 0.36 7.04 -10.62
N GLY A 200 -0.93 6.99 -10.91
CA GLY A 200 -1.46 7.15 -12.26
C GLY A 200 -1.16 8.54 -12.85
N GLY A 201 -1.58 9.59 -12.17
CA GLY A 201 -1.38 10.97 -12.64
C GLY A 201 0.10 11.34 -12.79
N LEU A 202 0.92 11.07 -11.76
CA LEU A 202 2.35 11.41 -11.79
C LEU A 202 3.12 10.63 -12.86
N SER A 203 2.90 9.32 -12.98
CA SER A 203 3.61 8.52 -13.98
C SER A 203 3.22 8.92 -15.41
N ALA A 204 1.94 9.25 -15.65
CA ALA A 204 1.48 9.74 -16.94
C ALA A 204 2.11 11.11 -17.30
N LEU A 205 2.16 12.04 -16.33
CA LEU A 205 2.79 13.35 -16.51
C LEU A 205 4.29 13.23 -16.85
N VAL A 206 5.01 12.41 -16.09
CA VAL A 206 6.44 12.15 -16.30
C VAL A 206 6.69 11.53 -17.67
N THR A 207 5.90 10.54 -18.06
CA THR A 207 6.02 9.87 -19.36
C THR A 207 5.76 10.86 -20.52
N ALA A 208 4.69 11.64 -20.44
CA ALA A 208 4.36 12.65 -21.46
C ALA A 208 5.46 13.73 -21.57
N GLY A 209 6.04 14.16 -20.45
CA GLY A 209 7.17 15.10 -20.47
C GLY A 209 8.40 14.51 -21.15
N PHE A 210 8.75 13.27 -20.82
CA PHE A 210 9.86 12.55 -21.46
C PHE A 210 9.65 12.40 -22.98
N GLU A 211 8.47 11.94 -23.40
CA GLU A 211 8.13 11.78 -24.81
C GLU A 211 8.18 13.13 -25.55
N THR A 212 7.62 14.18 -24.97
CA THR A 212 7.64 15.52 -25.57
C THR A 212 9.05 16.02 -25.86
N LEU A 213 10.00 15.81 -24.95
CA LEU A 213 11.39 16.22 -25.16
C LEU A 213 12.10 15.34 -26.19
N THR A 214 11.91 14.03 -26.14
CA THR A 214 12.56 13.11 -27.08
C THR A 214 12.02 13.27 -28.49
N ASP A 215 10.73 13.52 -28.68
CA ASP A 215 10.12 13.80 -29.98
C ASP A 215 10.60 15.13 -30.56
N ALA A 216 10.95 16.10 -29.73
CA ALA A 216 11.58 17.34 -30.14
C ALA A 216 13.10 17.21 -30.44
N GLY A 217 13.67 16.00 -30.34
CA GLY A 217 15.07 15.68 -30.68
C GLY A 217 16.07 15.86 -29.53
N TYR A 218 15.62 16.09 -28.30
CA TYR A 218 16.52 16.11 -27.15
C TYR A 218 16.96 14.68 -26.77
N SER A 219 18.15 14.57 -26.16
CA SER A 219 18.66 13.25 -25.75
C SER A 219 17.77 12.63 -24.67
N PRO A 220 17.50 11.32 -24.74
CA PRO A 220 16.71 10.62 -23.73
C PRO A 220 17.27 10.73 -22.32
N GLU A 221 18.59 10.83 -22.18
CA GLU A 221 19.25 11.01 -20.88
C GLU A 221 18.87 12.36 -20.25
N MET A 222 18.87 13.46 -21.03
CA MET A 222 18.42 14.77 -20.52
C MET A 222 16.93 14.77 -20.20
N ALA A 223 16.10 14.22 -21.09
CA ALA A 223 14.68 14.08 -20.84
C ALA A 223 14.37 13.29 -19.55
N TYR A 224 15.15 12.25 -19.26
CA TYR A 224 15.00 11.48 -18.02
C TYR A 224 15.39 12.28 -16.78
N PHE A 225 16.51 13.04 -16.82
CA PHE A 225 16.91 13.85 -15.68
C PHE A 225 15.86 14.91 -15.36
N GLU A 226 15.41 15.64 -16.36
CA GLU A 226 14.47 16.77 -16.20
C GLU A 226 13.03 16.30 -15.81
N CYS A 227 12.56 15.18 -16.39
CA CYS A 227 11.17 14.77 -16.22
C CYS A 227 10.95 13.68 -15.15
N LEU A 228 12.00 12.95 -14.72
CA LEU A 228 11.85 11.89 -13.73
C LEU A 228 12.81 12.03 -12.55
N HIS A 229 14.11 12.18 -12.80
CA HIS A 229 15.08 12.16 -11.70
C HIS A 229 14.88 13.34 -10.73
N GLU A 230 14.69 14.55 -11.25
CA GLU A 230 14.49 15.73 -10.42
C GLU A 230 13.13 15.79 -9.70
N VAL A 231 12.12 15.06 -10.20
CA VAL A 231 10.80 15.01 -9.54
C VAL A 231 10.93 14.65 -8.05
N LYS A 232 11.81 13.68 -7.73
CA LYS A 232 12.05 13.31 -6.34
C LYS A 232 12.52 14.50 -5.50
N LEU A 233 13.46 15.28 -6.01
CA LEU A 233 14.07 16.40 -5.28
C LEU A 233 13.03 17.52 -5.04
N ILE A 234 12.18 17.79 -6.03
CA ILE A 234 11.08 18.75 -5.89
C ILE A 234 10.02 18.23 -4.93
N VAL A 235 9.67 16.95 -5.01
CA VAL A 235 8.70 16.34 -4.08
C VAL A 235 9.23 16.31 -2.65
N ASP A 236 10.51 16.08 -2.44
CA ASP A 236 11.12 16.17 -1.11
C ASP A 236 10.96 17.60 -0.50
N LEU A 237 11.17 18.64 -1.31
CA LEU A 237 10.93 20.03 -0.86
C LEU A 237 9.45 20.29 -0.53
N MET A 238 8.53 19.78 -1.34
CA MET A 238 7.09 19.86 -1.06
C MET A 238 6.72 19.13 0.23
N TYR A 239 7.29 17.96 0.45
CA TYR A 239 7.07 17.16 1.64
C TYR A 239 7.56 17.85 2.91
N GLU A 240 8.75 18.45 2.84
CA GLU A 240 9.39 19.09 4.00
C GLU A 240 8.81 20.47 4.33
N ARG A 241 8.39 21.23 3.31
CA ARG A 241 8.09 22.68 3.44
C ARG A 241 6.75 23.11 2.85
N GLY A 242 5.96 22.16 2.32
CA GLY A 242 4.75 22.47 1.56
C GLY A 242 5.06 23.07 0.18
N ILE A 243 4.01 23.27 -0.62
CA ILE A 243 4.14 23.76 -2.00
C ILE A 243 4.80 25.15 -2.05
N GLU A 244 4.44 26.05 -1.14
CA GLU A 244 5.02 27.41 -1.09
C GLU A 244 6.48 27.37 -0.69
N GLY A 245 6.85 26.54 0.31
CA GLY A 245 8.25 26.38 0.72
C GLY A 245 9.12 25.74 -0.36
N MET A 246 8.57 24.85 -1.18
CA MET A 246 9.23 24.35 -2.40
C MET A 246 9.48 25.51 -3.36
N ARG A 247 8.47 26.34 -3.64
CA ARG A 247 8.59 27.50 -4.51
C ARG A 247 9.65 28.48 -4.04
N ASP A 248 9.78 28.70 -2.74
CA ASP A 248 10.82 29.57 -2.16
C ASP A 248 12.23 28.97 -2.29
N SER A 249 12.32 27.69 -2.54
CA SER A 249 13.61 26.98 -2.68
C SER A 249 14.12 26.87 -4.13
N ILE A 250 13.32 27.31 -5.10
CA ILE A 250 13.67 27.25 -6.55
C ILE A 250 13.93 28.64 -7.14
N SER A 251 14.51 28.70 -8.33
CA SER A 251 14.80 29.96 -9.03
C SER A 251 13.54 30.75 -9.39
N ASN A 252 13.65 32.05 -9.52
CA ASN A 252 12.54 32.89 -9.99
C ASN A 252 12.05 32.51 -11.38
N THR A 253 12.93 32.02 -12.25
CA THR A 253 12.59 31.52 -13.58
C THR A 253 11.71 30.29 -13.49
N ALA A 254 12.06 29.31 -12.65
CA ALA A 254 11.29 28.11 -12.42
C ALA A 254 9.93 28.45 -11.76
N LYS A 255 9.92 29.32 -10.75
CA LYS A 255 8.71 29.80 -10.08
C LYS A 255 7.75 30.51 -11.07
N TYR A 256 8.26 31.35 -11.95
CA TYR A 256 7.43 31.98 -12.98
C TYR A 256 6.86 30.97 -13.97
N GLY A 257 7.65 29.96 -14.35
CA GLY A 257 7.19 28.84 -15.17
C GLY A 257 6.07 28.04 -14.50
N ASP A 258 6.24 27.69 -13.22
CA ASP A 258 5.23 27.00 -12.41
C ASP A 258 3.89 27.77 -12.41
N TYR A 259 3.90 29.04 -12.00
CA TYR A 259 2.68 29.85 -11.94
C TYR A 259 1.97 30.02 -13.28
N THR A 260 2.71 30.12 -14.38
CA THR A 260 2.13 30.49 -15.66
C THR A 260 1.85 29.28 -16.59
N ARG A 261 2.42 28.11 -16.32
CA ARG A 261 2.28 26.91 -17.19
C ARG A 261 1.55 25.75 -16.50
N GLY A 262 1.61 25.66 -15.18
CA GLY A 262 0.95 24.59 -14.43
C GLY A 262 -0.54 24.46 -14.74
N GLU A 263 -1.26 25.58 -14.76
CA GLU A 263 -2.70 25.61 -15.10
C GLU A 263 -3.04 25.22 -16.53
N ARG A 264 -2.06 25.28 -17.45
CA ARG A 264 -2.24 24.80 -18.82
C ARG A 264 -2.13 23.28 -18.94
N ILE A 265 -1.53 22.63 -17.96
CA ILE A 265 -1.42 21.17 -17.89
C ILE A 265 -2.61 20.61 -17.09
N VAL A 266 -2.88 21.18 -15.90
CA VAL A 266 -4.04 20.81 -15.07
C VAL A 266 -5.18 21.78 -15.36
N THR A 267 -5.86 21.54 -16.49
CA THR A 267 -6.98 22.35 -16.99
C THR A 267 -8.28 22.03 -16.26
N ASP A 268 -9.36 22.75 -16.56
CA ASP A 268 -10.71 22.44 -16.07
C ASP A 268 -11.19 21.05 -16.55
N GLU A 269 -10.77 20.59 -17.72
CA GLU A 269 -11.05 19.24 -18.23
C GLU A 269 -10.32 18.19 -17.39
N THR A 270 -9.04 18.40 -17.08
CA THR A 270 -8.29 17.52 -16.17
C THR A 270 -8.99 17.41 -14.80
N ARG A 271 -9.45 18.55 -14.26
CA ARG A 271 -10.21 18.57 -12.98
C ARG A 271 -11.56 17.87 -13.10
N ALA A 272 -12.22 17.95 -14.26
CA ALA A 272 -13.47 17.24 -14.53
C ALA A 272 -13.22 15.72 -14.52
N THR A 273 -12.19 15.25 -15.21
CA THR A 273 -11.78 13.84 -15.23
C THR A 273 -11.46 13.32 -13.83
N MET A 274 -10.74 14.09 -13.00
CA MET A 274 -10.49 13.73 -11.61
C MET A 274 -11.80 13.55 -10.82
N ARG A 275 -12.80 14.41 -11.03
CA ARG A 275 -14.12 14.25 -10.39
C ARG A 275 -14.88 13.02 -10.89
N GLU A 276 -14.72 12.64 -12.14
CA GLU A 276 -15.31 11.41 -12.69
C GLU A 276 -14.66 10.17 -12.09
N ILE A 277 -13.33 10.11 -12.03
CA ILE A 277 -12.58 9.03 -11.36
C ILE A 277 -13.05 8.87 -9.91
N LEU A 278 -13.20 9.98 -9.16
CA LEU A 278 -13.70 9.91 -7.79
C LEU A 278 -15.12 9.34 -7.72
N LYS A 279 -16.02 9.74 -8.63
CA LYS A 279 -17.39 9.19 -8.69
C LYS A 279 -17.41 7.70 -9.01
N GLU A 280 -16.56 7.24 -9.92
CA GLU A 280 -16.42 5.81 -10.26
C GLU A 280 -15.95 5.00 -9.06
N ILE A 281 -15.00 5.54 -8.27
CA ILE A 281 -14.56 4.93 -7.01
C ILE A 281 -15.72 4.86 -6.02
N GLN A 282 -16.42 5.98 -5.78
CA GLN A 282 -17.52 6.07 -4.83
C GLN A 282 -18.70 5.16 -5.20
N ALA A 283 -18.94 4.96 -6.49
CA ALA A 283 -19.96 4.05 -7.00
C ALA A 283 -19.53 2.56 -6.96
N GLY A 284 -18.28 2.26 -6.57
CA GLY A 284 -17.73 0.92 -6.58
C GLY A 284 -17.41 0.37 -7.97
N GLN A 285 -17.45 1.20 -9.02
CA GLN A 285 -17.19 0.78 -10.40
C GLN A 285 -15.76 0.25 -10.55
N PHE A 286 -14.77 0.99 -10.07
CA PHE A 286 -13.37 0.54 -10.09
C PHE A 286 -13.17 -0.79 -9.33
N ALA A 287 -13.80 -0.94 -8.16
CA ALA A 287 -13.69 -2.17 -7.39
C ALA A 287 -14.28 -3.38 -8.14
N GLN A 288 -15.45 -3.20 -8.77
CA GLN A 288 -16.07 -4.24 -9.60
C GLN A 288 -15.19 -4.61 -10.81
N GLU A 289 -14.62 -3.60 -11.49
CA GLU A 289 -13.69 -3.80 -12.60
C GLU A 289 -12.47 -4.59 -12.18
N TRP A 290 -11.84 -4.24 -11.05
CA TRP A 290 -10.65 -4.93 -10.56
C TRP A 290 -10.93 -6.38 -10.14
N VAL A 291 -12.04 -6.62 -9.45
CA VAL A 291 -12.47 -7.98 -9.07
C VAL A 291 -12.74 -8.83 -10.32
N ALA A 292 -13.41 -8.27 -11.34
CA ALA A 292 -13.67 -8.97 -12.61
C ALA A 292 -12.37 -9.26 -13.38
N GLU A 293 -11.45 -8.30 -13.43
CA GLU A 293 -10.13 -8.46 -14.06
C GLU A 293 -9.33 -9.58 -13.38
N HIS A 294 -9.36 -9.63 -12.04
CA HIS A 294 -8.73 -10.71 -11.29
C HIS A 294 -9.37 -12.08 -11.60
N ALA A 295 -10.68 -12.16 -11.60
CA ALA A 295 -11.41 -13.40 -11.90
C ALA A 295 -11.13 -13.91 -13.33
N ALA A 296 -10.86 -13.01 -14.29
CA ALA A 296 -10.46 -13.33 -15.66
C ALA A 296 -8.97 -13.70 -15.81
N GLY A 297 -8.17 -13.71 -14.74
CA GLY A 297 -6.73 -14.02 -14.77
C GLY A 297 -5.84 -12.83 -15.11
N LYS A 298 -6.33 -11.61 -14.92
CA LYS A 298 -5.61 -10.33 -15.08
C LYS A 298 -5.07 -10.04 -16.49
N PRO A 299 -5.81 -10.29 -17.58
CA PRO A 299 -5.29 -10.16 -18.95
C PRO A 299 -4.86 -8.73 -19.29
N ARG A 300 -5.70 -7.71 -18.99
CA ARG A 300 -5.40 -6.30 -19.23
C ARG A 300 -4.25 -5.81 -18.35
N PHE A 301 -4.25 -6.20 -17.08
CA PHE A 301 -3.17 -5.85 -16.16
C PHE A 301 -1.80 -6.36 -16.66
N VAL A 302 -1.73 -7.61 -17.14
CA VAL A 302 -0.50 -8.19 -17.72
C VAL A 302 -0.10 -7.47 -18.99
N GLU A 303 -1.05 -7.10 -19.86
CA GLU A 303 -0.80 -6.33 -21.07
C GLU A 303 -0.22 -4.95 -20.75
N PHE A 304 -0.87 -4.19 -19.87
CA PHE A 304 -0.39 -2.87 -19.44
C PHE A 304 1.01 -2.95 -18.82
N ARG A 305 1.25 -3.93 -17.96
CA ARG A 305 2.57 -4.16 -17.37
C ARG A 305 3.65 -4.38 -18.42
N LYS A 306 3.37 -5.19 -19.44
CA LYS A 306 4.32 -5.44 -20.55
C LYS A 306 4.56 -4.17 -21.35
N LYS A 307 3.50 -3.45 -21.71
CA LYS A 307 3.57 -2.19 -22.47
C LYS A 307 4.43 -1.15 -21.75
N HIS A 308 4.16 -0.90 -20.48
CA HIS A 308 4.88 0.11 -19.70
C HIS A 308 6.33 -0.30 -19.40
N ALA A 309 6.60 -1.59 -19.15
CA ALA A 309 7.96 -2.08 -18.96
C ALA A 309 8.85 -1.97 -20.21
N ALA A 310 8.24 -1.96 -21.39
CA ALA A 310 8.94 -1.80 -22.68
C ALA A 310 9.17 -0.33 -23.06
N HIS A 311 8.67 0.64 -22.28
CA HIS A 311 8.81 2.06 -22.58
C HIS A 311 10.29 2.50 -22.55
N PRO A 312 10.77 3.34 -23.50
CA PRO A 312 12.16 3.78 -23.57
C PRO A 312 12.69 4.41 -22.28
N ILE A 313 11.86 5.11 -21.52
CA ILE A 313 12.23 5.72 -20.24
C ILE A 313 12.80 4.70 -19.23
N GLU A 314 12.34 3.45 -19.27
CA GLU A 314 12.80 2.39 -18.37
C GLU A 314 14.23 1.96 -18.68
N ALA A 315 14.56 1.78 -19.96
CA ALA A 315 15.90 1.43 -20.39
C ALA A 315 16.91 2.56 -20.08
N VAL A 316 16.52 3.81 -20.36
CA VAL A 316 17.32 5.00 -20.03
C VAL A 316 17.51 5.12 -18.52
N GLY A 317 16.42 4.98 -17.77
CA GLY A 317 16.46 5.05 -16.31
C GLY A 317 17.33 3.98 -15.68
N LYS A 318 17.29 2.73 -16.17
CA LYS A 318 18.18 1.65 -15.71
C LYS A 318 19.66 2.00 -15.93
N LYS A 319 20.01 2.52 -17.13
CA LYS A 319 21.37 2.96 -17.45
C LYS A 319 21.84 4.07 -16.49
N LEU A 320 21.00 5.09 -16.27
CA LEU A 320 21.38 6.25 -15.45
C LEU A 320 21.46 5.92 -13.96
N ARG A 321 20.51 5.12 -13.42
CA ARG A 321 20.58 4.63 -12.04
C ARG A 321 21.87 3.85 -11.77
N ASN A 322 22.38 3.10 -12.74
CA ASN A 322 23.64 2.37 -12.63
C ASN A 322 24.89 3.28 -12.55
N LEU A 323 24.79 4.55 -12.95
CA LEU A 323 25.86 5.53 -12.79
C LEU A 323 25.97 6.06 -11.35
N MET A 324 24.92 5.90 -10.54
CA MET A 324 24.84 6.38 -9.17
C MET A 324 25.10 5.24 -8.17
N PRO A 325 26.30 5.15 -7.55
CA PRO A 325 26.67 4.00 -6.70
C PRO A 325 25.68 3.74 -5.55
N TRP A 326 25.14 4.79 -4.95
CA TRP A 326 24.16 4.69 -3.83
C TRP A 326 22.79 4.16 -4.26
N MET A 327 22.48 4.12 -5.56
CA MET A 327 21.25 3.53 -6.08
C MET A 327 21.39 2.03 -6.36
N ARG A 328 22.59 1.52 -6.53
CA ARG A 328 22.87 0.10 -6.85
C ARG A 328 22.51 -0.86 -5.72
N THR A 329 22.58 -0.41 -4.47
CA THR A 329 22.31 -1.22 -3.28
C THR A 329 20.80 -1.42 -3.01
N ASN A 330 19.93 -0.70 -3.74
CA ASN A 330 18.49 -0.73 -3.54
C ASN A 330 17.72 -1.61 -4.53
N ASP A 331 18.40 -2.20 -5.52
CA ASP A 331 17.76 -3.00 -6.58
C ASP A 331 17.71 -4.52 -6.23
N THR A 332 17.50 -4.85 -4.95
CA THR A 332 17.09 -6.19 -4.53
C THR A 332 15.58 -6.34 -4.65
N ARG A 333 15.04 -6.10 -5.86
CA ARG A 333 13.71 -6.62 -6.17
C ARG A 333 13.85 -8.12 -6.37
N PRO A 334 13.06 -8.97 -5.68
CA PRO A 334 12.90 -10.33 -6.16
C PRO A 334 12.37 -10.23 -7.60
N GLU A 335 13.01 -10.94 -8.54
CA GLU A 335 12.48 -11.04 -9.89
C GLU A 335 11.00 -11.45 -9.80
N PRO A 336 10.12 -10.88 -10.66
CA PRO A 336 8.73 -11.27 -10.67
C PRO A 336 8.69 -12.78 -10.87
N VAL A 337 8.13 -13.50 -9.91
CA VAL A 337 7.84 -14.93 -10.08
C VAL A 337 6.93 -15.01 -11.29
N GLU A 338 7.45 -15.53 -12.39
CA GLU A 338 6.64 -15.91 -13.55
C GLU A 338 5.54 -16.82 -13.01
N ALA A 339 4.30 -16.47 -13.29
CA ALA A 339 3.18 -17.36 -13.01
C ALA A 339 3.44 -18.63 -13.80
N SER A 340 3.95 -19.66 -13.12
CA SER A 340 4.10 -20.99 -13.68
C SER A 340 2.72 -21.42 -14.15
N GLY A 341 2.60 -21.59 -15.47
CA GLY A 341 1.38 -21.95 -16.16
C GLY A 341 0.78 -23.23 -15.63
N THR A 342 -0.54 -23.22 -15.70
CA THR A 342 -1.44 -24.36 -15.99
C THR A 342 -1.17 -25.65 -15.23
N ALA A 343 -1.95 -25.90 -14.20
CA ALA A 343 -2.41 -27.25 -13.89
C ALA A 343 -3.78 -27.43 -14.55
N ASP A 344 -3.77 -28.06 -15.69
CA ASP A 344 -4.88 -28.68 -16.34
C ASP A 344 -5.45 -29.77 -15.39
N HIS A 345 -6.64 -29.58 -14.87
CA HIS A 345 -7.44 -30.62 -14.28
C HIS A 345 -8.81 -30.65 -14.97
N GLY A 346 -8.81 -31.39 -16.06
CA GLY A 346 -10.03 -31.84 -16.70
C GLY A 346 -10.99 -32.48 -15.69
N PHE A 347 -12.10 -31.81 -15.46
CA PHE A 347 -13.25 -32.36 -14.76
C PHE A 347 -14.12 -33.06 -15.84
N ARG A 348 -13.95 -34.37 -15.99
CA ARG A 348 -14.93 -35.21 -16.73
C ARG A 348 -16.16 -35.35 -15.83
N MET A 349 -17.29 -34.89 -16.36
CA MET A 349 -18.60 -35.30 -15.85
C MET A 349 -18.79 -36.79 -16.01
N MET A 350 -19.25 -37.46 -14.99
CA MET A 350 -20.18 -38.58 -14.97
C MET A 350 -21.25 -38.32 -13.95
#